data_a0ecf2ee5ae5e3f6f537315d04b12b8e
#
_entry.id   a0ecf2ee5ae5e3f6f537315d04b12b8e
#
_cell.length_a   1.000
_cell.length_b   1.000
_cell.length_c   1.000
_cell.angle_alpha   90.00
_cell.angle_beta   90.00
_cell.angle_gamma   90.00
#
_symmetry.space_group_name_H-M   'P 1'
#
loop_
_entity.id
_entity.type
_entity.pdbx_description
1 polymer ?
#
loop_
_entity_poly.entity_id
_entity_poly.type
_entity_poly.pdbx_seq_one_letter_code
_entity_poly.pdbx_strand_id
1 'polypeptide(L)'
;MKKVMLIFALGIGFVLNMNGQGWYSNSGNSSGSSYKTSATASLTIMNRSSYTLTVKIMKTGGRGLYQTVSISPKSSSTVSFYSSDTFFTKTKASKGLETLYKKSGVFSIQCDEEGYSQATLEFFVSSGGGGTGQGISKAEFESNK
;
A
#
# COMPACT_ATOMS: atom_id res chain seq x y z
N MET A 1 39.15 3.96 -10.30
CA MET A 1 37.92 3.57 -9.57
C MET A 1 36.71 4.15 -10.31
N LYS A 2 36.05 3.34 -11.07
CA LYS A 2 34.77 3.74 -11.65
C LYS A 2 33.74 3.71 -10.54
N LYS A 3 33.30 4.86 -10.05
CA LYS A 3 32.05 4.95 -9.34
C LYS A 3 30.98 4.55 -10.33
N VAL A 4 30.52 3.33 -10.25
CA VAL A 4 29.28 2.94 -10.87
C VAL A 4 28.21 3.63 -10.05
N MET A 5 27.84 4.82 -10.48
CA MET A 5 26.65 5.48 -10.02
C MET A 5 25.51 4.67 -10.60
N LEU A 6 25.15 3.57 -9.91
CA LEU A 6 23.93 2.87 -10.20
C LEU A 6 22.81 3.86 -9.87
N ILE A 7 22.35 4.57 -10.87
CA ILE A 7 21.10 5.29 -10.81
C ILE A 7 20.04 4.19 -10.79
N PHE A 8 19.73 3.70 -9.59
CA PHE A 8 18.54 2.91 -9.40
C PHE A 8 17.36 3.84 -9.64
N ALA A 9 16.88 3.86 -10.87
CA ALA A 9 15.52 4.28 -11.09
C ALA A 9 14.67 3.29 -10.33
N LEU A 10 14.31 3.63 -9.09
CA LEU A 10 13.37 2.86 -8.31
C LEU A 10 12.04 2.93 -9.04
N GLY A 11 11.80 1.92 -9.85
CA GLY A 11 10.48 1.62 -10.32
C GLY A 11 9.68 1.06 -9.14
N ILE A 12 8.99 1.92 -8.38
CA ILE A 12 7.90 1.44 -7.57
C ILE A 12 6.78 1.12 -8.55
N GLY A 13 6.72 -0.12 -8.96
CA GLY A 13 5.60 -0.63 -9.72
C GLY A 13 4.46 -0.87 -8.74
N PHE A 14 3.46 -0.02 -8.78
CA PHE A 14 2.21 -0.28 -8.12
C PHE A 14 1.34 -1.10 -9.07
N VAL A 15 1.33 -2.40 -8.93
CA VAL A 15 0.28 -3.20 -9.52
C VAL A 15 -0.83 -3.30 -8.50
N LEU A 16 -1.81 -2.43 -8.63
CA LEU A 16 -3.06 -2.54 -7.89
C LEU A 16 -3.88 -3.65 -8.53
N ASN A 17 -3.71 -4.87 -8.05
CA ASN A 17 -4.60 -5.96 -8.39
C ASN A 17 -5.81 -5.89 -7.48
N MET A 18 -6.91 -5.41 -8.01
CA MET A 18 -8.22 -5.51 -7.39
C MET A 18 -8.74 -6.93 -7.61
N ASN A 19 -8.20 -7.89 -6.89
CA ASN A 19 -8.69 -9.26 -6.90
C ASN A 19 -9.88 -9.39 -5.97
N GLY A 20 -11.07 -9.35 -6.55
CA GLY A 20 -12.30 -9.74 -5.90
C GLY A 20 -13.05 -8.58 -5.23
N GLN A 21 -14.09 -8.11 -5.91
CA GLN A 21 -15.21 -7.49 -5.24
C GLN A 21 -16.06 -8.61 -4.65
N GLY A 22 -16.04 -8.75 -3.32
CA GLY A 22 -16.99 -9.62 -2.65
C GLY A 22 -18.38 -9.00 -2.75
N TRP A 23 -19.20 -9.51 -3.63
CA TRP A 23 -20.62 -9.15 -3.69
C TRP A 23 -21.32 -9.89 -2.57
N TYR A 24 -22.06 -9.15 -1.73
CA TYR A 24 -23.04 -9.80 -0.87
C TYR A 24 -24.16 -10.33 -1.77
N SER A 25 -24.11 -11.61 -2.02
CA SER A 25 -25.25 -12.29 -2.62
C SER A 25 -26.39 -12.32 -1.59
N ASN A 26 -27.31 -11.40 -1.75
CA ASN A 26 -28.56 -11.45 -1.00
C ASN A 26 -29.49 -12.47 -1.66
N SER A 27 -29.20 -13.75 -1.47
CA SER A 27 -30.21 -14.78 -1.72
C SER A 27 -31.13 -14.82 -0.53
N GLY A 28 -32.25 -14.12 -0.66
CA GLY A 28 -33.31 -14.13 0.31
C GLY A 28 -33.79 -15.56 0.57
N ASN A 29 -33.85 -15.92 1.75
CA ASN A 29 -34.85 -16.68 2.47
C ASN A 29 -34.22 -17.45 3.60
N SER A 30 -34.20 -16.88 4.78
CA SER A 30 -34.60 -17.59 6.01
C SER A 30 -34.46 -16.65 7.20
N SER A 31 -35.49 -16.63 7.99
CA SER A 31 -35.55 -16.11 9.34
C SER A 31 -34.38 -16.65 10.17
N GLY A 32 -33.37 -15.84 10.35
CA GLY A 32 -32.22 -16.14 11.19
C GLY A 32 -31.45 -14.85 11.37
N SER A 33 -31.17 -14.50 12.61
CA SER A 33 -30.43 -13.32 13.03
C SER A 33 -29.35 -12.96 12.02
N SER A 34 -29.49 -11.80 11.35
CA SER A 34 -28.47 -11.28 10.48
C SER A 34 -27.27 -10.86 11.34
N TYR A 35 -26.30 -11.74 11.46
CA TYR A 35 -24.98 -11.31 11.83
C TYR A 35 -24.50 -10.44 10.68
N LYS A 36 -24.51 -9.13 10.89
CA LYS A 36 -23.74 -8.24 10.04
C LYS A 36 -22.26 -8.64 10.21
N THR A 37 -21.81 -9.57 9.40
CA THR A 37 -20.38 -9.71 9.19
C THR A 37 -19.94 -8.42 8.54
N SER A 38 -19.38 -7.51 9.33
CA SER A 38 -18.75 -6.32 8.80
C SER A 38 -17.57 -6.78 7.96
N ALA A 39 -17.76 -6.80 6.64
CA ALA A 39 -16.68 -7.11 5.73
C ALA A 39 -15.55 -6.10 5.95
N THR A 40 -14.35 -6.60 5.96
CA THR A 40 -13.14 -5.82 6.15
C THR A 40 -12.41 -5.76 4.83
N ALA A 41 -12.16 -4.56 4.33
CA ALA A 41 -11.29 -4.36 3.18
C ALA A 41 -9.83 -4.57 3.60
N SER A 42 -8.98 -4.99 2.69
CA SER A 42 -7.58 -5.24 2.97
C SER A 42 -6.65 -4.72 1.87
N LEU A 43 -5.48 -4.27 2.29
CA LEU A 43 -4.35 -3.96 1.43
C LEU A 43 -3.18 -4.83 1.85
N THR A 44 -2.73 -5.71 0.97
CA THR A 44 -1.51 -6.49 1.16
C THR A 44 -0.36 -5.76 0.49
N ILE A 45 0.68 -5.45 1.25
CA ILE A 45 1.89 -4.81 0.75
C ILE A 45 2.98 -5.88 0.67
N MET A 46 3.42 -6.17 -0.55
CA MET A 46 4.45 -7.17 -0.82
C MET A 46 5.77 -6.49 -1.09
N ASN A 47 6.76 -6.79 -0.27
CA ASN A 47 8.13 -6.33 -0.47
C ASN A 47 8.93 -7.38 -1.25
N ARG A 48 9.08 -7.15 -2.54
CA ARG A 48 9.89 -8.03 -3.40
C ARG A 48 11.35 -7.61 -3.48
N SER A 49 11.74 -6.59 -2.74
CA SER A 49 13.11 -6.07 -2.73
C SER A 49 13.96 -6.68 -1.61
N SER A 50 15.25 -6.37 -1.64
CA SER A 50 16.18 -6.69 -0.55
C SER A 50 16.28 -5.59 0.51
N TYR A 51 15.40 -4.58 0.44
CA TYR A 51 15.32 -3.49 1.41
C TYR A 51 14.32 -3.80 2.51
N THR A 52 14.55 -3.25 3.69
CA THR A 52 13.50 -3.17 4.72
C THR A 52 12.63 -1.97 4.43
N LEU A 53 11.33 -2.16 4.41
CA LEU A 53 10.38 -1.08 4.15
C LEU A 53 9.73 -0.57 5.43
N THR A 54 9.57 0.74 5.51
CA THR A 54 8.62 1.39 6.41
C THR A 54 7.60 2.10 5.55
N VAL A 55 6.36 1.66 5.61
CA VAL A 55 5.26 2.18 4.78
C VAL A 55 4.27 2.91 5.66
N LYS A 56 4.07 4.19 5.37
CA LYS A 56 3.02 5.01 5.96
C LYS A 56 1.84 5.06 5.01
N ILE A 57 0.68 4.62 5.47
CA ILE A 57 -0.57 4.73 4.74
C ILE A 57 -1.23 6.02 5.18
N MET A 58 -1.39 6.94 4.23
CA MET A 58 -1.87 8.30 4.46
C MET A 58 -3.26 8.47 3.89
N LYS A 59 -4.13 9.16 4.61
CA LYS A 59 -5.42 9.62 4.08
C LYS A 59 -5.21 10.84 3.20
N THR A 60 -5.91 10.90 2.07
CA THR A 60 -5.85 12.06 1.17
C THR A 60 -6.46 13.31 1.80
N GLY A 61 -6.20 14.48 1.19
CA GLY A 61 -6.77 15.75 1.66
C GLY A 61 -6.19 16.27 2.97
N GLY A 62 -4.95 15.91 3.30
CA GLY A 62 -4.28 16.39 4.52
C GLY A 62 -4.85 15.81 5.82
N ARG A 63 -5.62 14.72 5.74
CA ARG A 63 -6.27 14.10 6.91
C ARG A 63 -5.35 13.24 7.76
N GLY A 64 -4.10 13.10 7.36
CA GLY A 64 -3.05 12.53 8.17
C GLY A 64 -2.79 11.04 7.99
N LEU A 65 -2.02 10.51 8.92
CA LEU A 65 -1.58 9.12 8.94
C LEU A 65 -2.72 8.18 9.35
N TYR A 66 -2.92 7.12 8.55
CA TYR A 66 -3.83 6.02 8.91
C TYR A 66 -3.09 4.93 9.69
N GLN A 67 -2.01 4.39 9.13
CA GLN A 67 -1.22 3.33 9.76
C GLN A 67 0.21 3.30 9.20
N THR A 68 1.14 2.85 10.04
CA THR A 68 2.52 2.56 9.64
C THR A 68 2.79 1.07 9.77
N VAL A 69 3.41 0.47 8.76
CA VAL A 69 3.85 -0.93 8.77
C VAL A 69 5.32 -1.03 8.42
N SER A 70 6.00 -1.99 9.02
CA SER A 70 7.38 -2.34 8.70
C SER A 70 7.41 -3.73 8.06
N ILE A 71 8.11 -3.85 6.92
CA ILE A 71 8.11 -5.08 6.13
C ILE A 71 9.56 -5.47 5.82
N SER A 72 9.96 -6.64 6.28
CA SER A 72 11.28 -7.21 6.01
C SER A 72 11.46 -7.53 4.51
N PRO A 73 12.71 -7.67 4.04
CA PRO A 73 12.97 -8.10 2.66
C PRO A 73 12.23 -9.37 2.31
N LYS A 74 11.66 -9.43 1.10
CA LYS A 74 10.96 -10.60 0.56
C LYS A 74 9.75 -11.07 1.40
N SER A 75 9.18 -10.16 2.18
CA SER A 75 8.04 -10.41 3.05
C SER A 75 6.83 -9.55 2.65
N SER A 76 5.70 -9.79 3.28
CA SER A 76 4.49 -9.01 3.07
C SER A 76 3.81 -8.65 4.39
N SER A 77 2.95 -7.65 4.34
CA SER A 77 2.10 -7.25 5.47
C SER A 77 0.73 -6.87 4.94
N THR A 78 -0.31 -7.17 5.70
CA THR A 78 -1.69 -6.85 5.34
C THR A 78 -2.27 -5.83 6.31
N VAL A 79 -2.90 -4.80 5.76
CA VAL A 79 -3.57 -3.74 6.49
C VAL A 79 -5.07 -3.84 6.26
N SER A 80 -5.84 -3.72 7.33
CA SER A 80 -7.30 -3.80 7.29
C SER A 80 -7.93 -2.41 7.30
N PHE A 81 -9.04 -2.27 6.58
CA PHE A 81 -9.83 -1.04 6.50
C PHE A 81 -11.29 -1.36 6.83
N TYR A 82 -11.91 -0.48 7.58
CA TYR A 82 -13.27 -0.66 8.09
C TYR A 82 -14.28 0.32 7.49
N SER A 83 -13.82 1.20 6.63
CA SER A 83 -14.64 2.17 5.92
C SER A 83 -14.03 2.54 4.59
N SER A 84 -14.86 2.98 3.65
CA SER A 84 -14.40 3.46 2.34
C SER A 84 -13.67 4.78 2.49
N ASP A 85 -12.51 4.88 1.85
CA ASP A 85 -11.73 6.12 1.83
C ASP A 85 -10.68 6.10 0.71
N THR A 86 -9.98 7.21 0.53
CA THR A 86 -8.88 7.33 -0.42
C THR A 86 -7.56 7.55 0.31
N PHE A 87 -6.53 6.88 -0.17
CA PHE A 87 -5.23 6.81 0.47
C PHE A 87 -4.10 6.99 -0.54
N PHE A 88 -2.93 7.24 -0.01
CA PHE A 88 -1.65 7.10 -0.71
C PHE A 88 -0.62 6.57 0.29
N THR A 89 0.52 6.09 -0.19
CA THR A 89 1.58 5.62 0.70
C THR A 89 2.82 6.47 0.58
N LYS A 90 3.53 6.64 1.69
CA LYS A 90 4.91 7.11 1.74
C LYS A 90 5.77 5.95 2.21
N THR A 91 6.77 5.60 1.43
CA THR A 91 7.62 4.44 1.71
C THR A 91 9.06 4.86 1.89
N LYS A 92 9.65 4.42 2.98
CA LYS A 92 11.10 4.46 3.24
C LYS A 92 11.65 3.05 3.01
N ALA A 93 12.62 2.92 2.11
CA ALA A 93 13.33 1.68 1.87
C ALA A 93 14.77 1.83 2.34
N SER A 94 15.23 0.94 3.22
CA SER A 94 16.56 1.00 3.81
C SER A 94 17.31 -0.32 3.60
N LYS A 95 18.56 -0.21 3.20
CA LYS A 95 19.49 -1.32 3.05
C LYS A 95 20.91 -0.86 3.37
N GLY A 96 21.45 -1.30 4.50
CA GLY A 96 22.73 -0.78 4.97
C GLY A 96 22.67 0.74 5.19
N LEU A 97 23.56 1.47 4.53
CA LEU A 97 23.60 2.95 4.59
C LEU A 97 22.73 3.61 3.53
N GLU A 98 22.11 2.84 2.65
CA GLU A 98 21.25 3.34 1.59
C GLU A 98 19.83 3.50 2.08
N THR A 99 19.25 4.67 1.85
CA THR A 99 17.86 4.97 2.20
C THR A 99 17.19 5.71 1.05
N LEU A 100 16.00 5.24 0.69
CA LEU A 100 15.21 5.76 -0.41
C LEU A 100 13.81 6.10 0.10
N TYR A 101 13.27 7.19 -0.41
CA TYR A 101 11.93 7.66 -0.03
C TYR A 101 11.07 7.81 -1.27
N LYS A 102 9.89 7.21 -1.25
CA LYS A 102 8.94 7.24 -2.36
C LYS A 102 7.50 7.46 -1.88
N LYS A 103 6.70 8.02 -2.76
CA LYS A 103 5.27 8.26 -2.56
C LYS A 103 4.49 7.59 -3.69
N SER A 104 3.43 6.90 -3.35
CA SER A 104 2.53 6.29 -4.33
C SER A 104 1.55 7.29 -4.94
N GLY A 105 0.89 6.90 -6.03
CA GLY A 105 -0.34 7.52 -6.47
C GLY A 105 -1.47 7.32 -5.45
N VAL A 106 -2.55 8.04 -5.64
CA VAL A 106 -3.77 7.89 -4.83
C VAL A 106 -4.51 6.63 -5.25
N PHE A 107 -5.02 5.89 -4.29
CA PHE A 107 -5.88 4.74 -4.52
C PHE A 107 -7.10 4.78 -3.58
N SER A 108 -8.17 4.14 -4.00
CA SER A 108 -9.42 4.08 -3.25
C SER A 108 -9.61 2.70 -2.65
N ILE A 109 -10.06 2.66 -1.42
CA ILE A 109 -10.51 1.45 -0.74
C ILE A 109 -12.01 1.55 -0.55
N GLN A 110 -12.73 0.53 -1.00
CA GLN A 110 -14.15 0.40 -0.75
C GLN A 110 -14.36 -0.54 0.44
N CYS A 111 -15.19 -0.14 1.38
CA CYS A 111 -15.63 -0.95 2.50
C CYS A 111 -16.96 -0.41 3.01
N ASP A 112 -18.04 -0.86 2.39
CA ASP A 112 -19.40 -0.41 2.67
C ASP A 112 -20.40 -1.56 2.51
N GLU A 113 -21.68 -1.26 2.52
CA GLU A 113 -22.75 -2.26 2.39
C GLU A 113 -22.81 -2.93 1.00
N GLU A 114 -22.21 -2.31 -0.02
CA GLU A 114 -22.19 -2.81 -1.39
C GLU A 114 -21.00 -3.73 -1.68
N GLY A 115 -19.93 -3.62 -0.91
CA GLY A 115 -18.76 -4.46 -1.11
C GLY A 115 -17.50 -4.00 -0.37
N TYR A 116 -16.43 -4.74 -0.57
CA TYR A 116 -15.14 -4.44 0.02
C TYR A 116 -14.00 -4.69 -0.98
N SER A 117 -12.93 -3.91 -0.86
CA SER A 117 -11.73 -4.04 -1.68
C SER A 117 -10.75 -5.03 -1.08
N GLN A 118 -10.14 -5.83 -1.95
CA GLN A 118 -8.92 -6.57 -1.65
C GLN A 118 -7.86 -6.10 -2.63
N ALA A 119 -6.87 -5.37 -2.14
CA ALA A 119 -5.84 -4.76 -2.96
C ALA A 119 -4.46 -5.31 -2.60
N THR A 120 -3.58 -5.36 -3.58
CA THR A 120 -2.17 -5.70 -3.38
C THR A 120 -1.29 -4.59 -3.94
N LEU A 121 -0.34 -4.15 -3.14
CA LEU A 121 0.69 -3.18 -3.51
C LEU A 121 2.03 -3.89 -3.50
N GLU A 122 2.70 -3.93 -4.64
CA GLU A 122 4.03 -4.53 -4.73
C GLU A 122 5.11 -3.47 -4.76
N PHE A 123 6.09 -3.62 -3.89
CA PHE A 123 7.31 -2.84 -3.91
C PHE A 123 8.46 -3.66 -4.49
N PHE A 124 9.08 -3.15 -5.52
CA PHE A 124 10.26 -3.77 -6.12
C PHE A 124 11.29 -2.72 -6.52
N VAL A 125 12.53 -3.14 -6.66
CA VAL A 125 13.61 -2.33 -7.16
C VAL A 125 14.00 -2.89 -8.53
N SER A 126 13.88 -2.07 -9.57
CA SER A 126 14.31 -2.46 -10.91
C SER A 126 15.49 -1.62 -11.37
N SER A 127 16.39 -2.24 -12.10
CA SER A 127 17.58 -1.58 -12.67
C SER A 127 17.29 -0.77 -13.94
N GLY A 128 16.05 -0.74 -14.40
CA GLY A 128 15.70 -0.22 -15.72
C GLY A 128 14.69 0.94 -15.75
N GLY A 129 14.39 1.58 -14.66
CA GLY A 129 13.54 2.78 -14.65
C GLY A 129 12.14 2.56 -15.20
N GLY A 130 11.31 1.82 -14.51
CA GLY A 130 9.93 1.59 -14.91
C GLY A 130 9.03 1.42 -13.69
N GLY A 131 8.81 2.46 -12.93
CA GLY A 131 7.91 2.35 -11.81
C GLY A 131 7.09 3.62 -11.63
N THR A 132 5.86 3.44 -11.19
CA THR A 132 4.98 4.53 -10.80
C THR A 132 5.28 4.90 -9.35
N GLY A 133 5.75 6.06 -9.12
CA GLY A 133 6.02 6.57 -7.77
C GLY A 133 6.92 7.77 -7.83
N GLN A 134 6.64 8.73 -6.99
CA GLN A 134 7.38 9.97 -6.93
C GLN A 134 8.42 9.90 -5.80
N GLY A 135 9.67 10.28 -6.08
CA GLY A 135 10.67 10.50 -5.05
C GLY A 135 10.25 11.63 -4.14
N ILE A 136 10.42 11.45 -2.83
CA ILE A 136 10.12 12.46 -1.82
C ILE A 136 11.33 12.67 -0.92
N SER A 137 11.37 13.79 -0.19
CA SER A 137 12.39 14.05 0.80
C SER A 137 12.14 13.29 2.10
N LYS A 138 13.18 13.14 2.91
CA LYS A 138 13.05 12.61 4.27
C LYS A 138 12.04 13.41 5.09
N ALA A 139 12.07 14.73 5.00
CA ALA A 139 11.14 15.61 5.73
C ALA A 139 9.70 15.36 5.30
N GLU A 140 9.43 15.15 4.02
CA GLU A 140 8.10 14.80 3.54
C GLU A 140 7.66 13.43 4.02
N PHE A 141 8.57 12.45 4.07
CA PHE A 141 8.27 11.13 4.63
C PHE A 141 7.92 11.22 6.12
N GLU A 142 8.64 12.01 6.89
CA GLU A 142 8.42 12.17 8.32
C GLU A 142 7.15 12.96 8.66
N SER A 143 6.69 13.79 7.74
CA SER A 143 5.42 14.49 7.88
C SER A 143 4.23 13.53 7.87
N ASN A 144 3.31 13.70 8.81
CA ASN A 144 2.05 12.95 8.85
C ASN A 144 0.89 13.70 8.21
N LYS A 145 1.21 14.62 7.35
CA LYS A 145 0.22 15.37 6.56
C LYS A 145 0.12 14.87 5.14
#